data_087efa0acf60cd3d104c05ca625f0b22
#
_entry.id   087efa0acf60cd3d104c05ca625f0b22
#
_cell.length_a   1.000
_cell.length_b   1.000
_cell.length_c   1.000
_cell.angle_alpha   90.00
_cell.angle_beta   90.00
_cell.angle_gamma   90.00
#
_symmetry.space_group_name_H-M   'P 1'
#
loop_
_entity.id
_entity.type
_entity.pdbx_description
1 polymer ?
#
loop_
_entity_poly.entity_id
_entity_poly.type
_entity_poly.pdbx_seq_one_letter_code
_entity_poly.pdbx_strand_id
1 'polypeptide(L)'
;MIGENLRFALGDFWAEFRKNRAGMVGLALVILFLAAVILEPRIIPFPKAGATWHDITAWDDNPPSAPPQWINRFTEKKAAITSVVTQYEKTSEQSDSSTLVTYTFSYQDPYDVPPLDLIVHFVAAGDVPFAVSVVRPDREEVPLYQEQRQAGTREDVRVSMDRNSASALFDYLKGYESEDTLSSVDPGQLKPVQILFSVAEPGMLKHPRPLKGMYQVKLQGLLLSDASALDNPYVVFTGRVSGLLGTDNSKRDLWSGLVAGVKWALLIGVLTSFIAVAVGVVYGIVEAYFGGLVNAILQRIWEVMVNMPLLPILIVLSAVFKPSIWFLIVIMSAFFWVGPVKTVYSMALQIKEETYIEATRALGAGHGRIIFRHMVPILVPYSFASMALSVPAAVVYEATVSLLGLGDASIVTWGQILHDAFSGGAVLNGLWWWVVPPGLMIAVMGMTFSFVGFAMDTILHPKLRTR
;
A
#
# COMPACT_ATOMS: atom_id res chain seq x y z
N MET A 1 7.47 19.76 -43.07
CA MET A 1 6.80 20.98 -42.56
C MET A 1 5.99 20.76 -41.27
N ILE A 2 5.05 19.82 -41.19
CA ILE A 2 4.28 19.63 -39.92
C ILE A 2 5.17 19.16 -38.75
N GLY A 3 6.13 18.27 -38.98
CA GLY A 3 7.03 17.77 -37.94
C GLY A 3 8.09 18.76 -37.46
N GLU A 4 8.52 19.69 -38.27
CA GLU A 4 9.50 20.72 -37.89
C GLU A 4 8.85 21.80 -37.02
N ASN A 5 7.66 22.26 -37.41
CA ASN A 5 6.90 23.23 -36.61
C ASN A 5 6.53 22.66 -35.24
N LEU A 6 6.23 21.35 -35.14
CA LEU A 6 5.93 20.69 -33.86
C LEU A 6 7.19 20.59 -32.97
N ARG A 7 8.36 20.32 -33.56
CA ARG A 7 9.64 20.29 -32.79
C ARG A 7 10.03 21.65 -32.24
N PHE A 8 9.84 22.71 -33.03
CA PHE A 8 10.10 24.10 -32.60
C PHE A 8 9.13 24.48 -31.46
N ALA A 9 7.84 24.24 -31.64
CA ALA A 9 6.84 24.53 -30.59
C ALA A 9 7.07 23.76 -29.27
N LEU A 10 7.47 22.49 -29.35
CA LEU A 10 7.84 21.69 -28.18
C LEU A 10 9.15 22.16 -27.54
N GLY A 11 10.11 22.61 -28.37
CA GLY A 11 11.39 23.17 -27.88
C GLY A 11 11.18 24.45 -27.08
N ASP A 12 10.37 25.36 -27.60
CA ASP A 12 10.04 26.64 -26.95
C ASP A 12 9.22 26.41 -25.69
N PHE A 13 8.24 25.50 -25.72
CA PHE A 13 7.48 25.10 -24.54
C PHE A 13 8.40 24.56 -23.45
N TRP A 14 9.31 23.65 -23.80
CA TRP A 14 10.25 23.05 -22.85
C TRP A 14 11.23 24.09 -22.27
N ALA A 15 11.75 24.98 -23.12
CA ALA A 15 12.63 26.07 -22.67
C ALA A 15 11.96 26.98 -21.64
N GLU A 16 10.65 27.20 -21.81
CA GLU A 16 9.86 28.00 -20.90
C GLU A 16 9.49 27.24 -19.62
N PHE A 17 9.09 25.96 -19.78
CA PHE A 17 8.74 25.09 -18.65
C PHE A 17 9.91 24.93 -17.67
N ARG A 18 11.13 24.79 -18.17
CA ARG A 18 12.36 24.70 -17.36
C ARG A 18 12.62 25.93 -16.51
N LYS A 19 12.10 27.09 -16.86
CA LYS A 19 12.24 28.32 -16.07
C LYS A 19 11.31 28.33 -14.85
N ASN A 20 10.22 27.56 -14.89
CA ASN A 20 9.26 27.46 -13.79
C ASN A 20 9.73 26.41 -12.78
N ARG A 21 10.24 26.87 -11.61
CA ARG A 21 10.76 25.98 -10.57
C ARG A 21 9.71 25.02 -10.02
N ALA A 22 8.47 25.49 -9.80
CA ALA A 22 7.39 24.64 -9.30
C ALA A 22 7.05 23.55 -10.32
N GLY A 23 6.95 23.90 -11.63
CA GLY A 23 6.73 22.93 -12.70
C GLY A 23 7.82 21.84 -12.77
N MET A 24 9.09 22.27 -12.61
CA MET A 24 10.20 21.31 -12.59
C MET A 24 10.16 20.36 -11.39
N VAL A 25 9.80 20.86 -10.19
CA VAL A 25 9.58 20.01 -9.02
C VAL A 25 8.41 19.05 -9.26
N GLY A 26 7.28 19.54 -9.79
CA GLY A 26 6.14 18.71 -10.13
C GLY A 26 6.51 17.62 -11.13
N LEU A 27 7.25 17.95 -12.20
CA LEU A 27 7.72 16.98 -13.20
C LEU A 27 8.66 15.93 -12.58
N ALA A 28 9.59 16.35 -11.72
CA ALA A 28 10.48 15.42 -11.02
C ALA A 28 9.68 14.44 -10.13
N LEU A 29 8.65 14.90 -9.44
CA LEU A 29 7.77 14.05 -8.65
C LEU A 29 6.92 13.11 -9.52
N VAL A 30 6.41 13.56 -10.69
CA VAL A 30 5.73 12.67 -11.65
C VAL A 30 6.68 11.56 -12.10
N ILE A 31 7.92 11.90 -12.44
CA ILE A 31 8.94 10.90 -12.84
C ILE A 31 9.22 9.94 -11.67
N LEU A 32 9.29 10.43 -10.45
CA LEU A 32 9.47 9.61 -9.25
C LEU A 32 8.30 8.62 -9.07
N PHE A 33 7.05 9.07 -9.21
CA PHE A 33 5.88 8.19 -9.12
C PHE A 33 5.86 7.15 -10.25
N LEU A 34 6.18 7.53 -11.48
CA LEU A 34 6.30 6.60 -12.60
C LEU A 34 7.43 5.59 -12.37
N ALA A 35 8.57 6.05 -11.86
CA ALA A 35 9.67 5.18 -11.49
C ALA A 35 9.27 4.21 -10.37
N ALA A 36 8.51 4.67 -9.37
CA ALA A 36 7.99 3.81 -8.31
C ALA A 36 7.09 2.70 -8.86
N VAL A 37 6.22 2.99 -9.83
CA VAL A 37 5.38 1.97 -10.50
C VAL A 37 6.23 0.96 -11.27
N ILE A 38 7.24 1.42 -12.03
CA ILE A 38 8.08 0.54 -12.85
C ILE A 38 9.00 -0.32 -11.97
N LEU A 39 9.53 0.26 -10.91
CA LEU A 39 10.48 -0.39 -10.02
C LEU A 39 9.80 -1.08 -8.82
N GLU A 40 8.47 -1.05 -8.73
CA GLU A 40 7.70 -1.66 -7.63
C GLU A 40 8.28 -3.01 -7.18
N PRO A 41 8.50 -4.03 -8.05
CA PRO A 41 8.97 -5.34 -7.62
C PRO A 41 10.39 -5.38 -7.05
N ARG A 42 11.17 -4.29 -7.22
CA ARG A 42 12.57 -4.20 -6.76
C ARG A 42 12.73 -3.36 -5.50
N ILE A 43 11.82 -2.43 -5.25
CA ILE A 43 11.92 -1.48 -4.13
C ILE A 43 11.08 -1.88 -2.91
N ILE A 44 10.17 -2.85 -3.08
CA ILE A 44 9.37 -3.39 -1.98
C ILE A 44 9.88 -4.76 -1.53
N PRO A 45 9.88 -5.04 -0.21
CA PRO A 45 10.32 -6.33 0.32
C PRO A 45 9.37 -7.48 -0.06
N PHE A 46 8.11 -7.16 -0.39
CA PHE A 46 7.08 -8.12 -0.79
C PHE A 46 6.63 -7.88 -2.24
N PRO A 47 7.33 -8.43 -3.26
CA PRO A 47 7.11 -8.08 -4.68
C PRO A 47 5.69 -8.34 -5.21
N LYS A 48 4.92 -9.18 -4.53
CA LYS A 48 3.52 -9.49 -4.89
C LYS A 48 2.50 -8.79 -3.97
N ALA A 49 2.93 -7.82 -3.15
CA ALA A 49 2.07 -7.18 -2.16
C ALA A 49 0.72 -6.71 -2.72
N GLY A 50 0.69 -6.13 -3.91
CA GLY A 50 -0.55 -5.69 -4.54
C GLY A 50 -1.53 -6.82 -4.87
N ALA A 51 -1.04 -8.05 -5.13
CA ALA A 51 -1.86 -9.21 -5.43
C ALA A 51 -2.24 -10.00 -4.16
N THR A 52 -1.34 -10.04 -3.18
CA THR A 52 -1.51 -10.80 -1.94
C THR A 52 -1.98 -9.95 -0.77
N TRP A 53 -2.39 -8.69 -1.00
CA TRP A 53 -2.78 -7.76 0.07
C TRP A 53 -3.87 -8.31 0.98
N HIS A 54 -4.81 -9.05 0.41
CA HIS A 54 -5.93 -9.66 1.12
C HIS A 54 -5.70 -11.12 1.51
N ASP A 55 -4.55 -11.70 1.16
CA ASP A 55 -4.14 -13.02 1.57
C ASP A 55 -3.41 -12.94 2.92
N ILE A 56 -4.13 -13.30 3.98
CA ILE A 56 -3.62 -13.22 5.36
C ILE A 56 -2.36 -14.07 5.53
N THR A 57 -2.29 -15.21 4.84
CA THR A 57 -1.17 -16.17 4.99
C THR A 57 0.14 -15.61 4.44
N ALA A 58 0.06 -14.69 3.46
CA ALA A 58 1.24 -14.06 2.88
C ALA A 58 1.99 -13.12 3.87
N TRP A 59 1.34 -12.74 4.97
CA TRP A 59 1.84 -11.77 5.95
C TRP A 59 2.09 -12.37 7.33
N ASP A 60 1.88 -13.68 7.49
CA ASP A 60 1.88 -14.33 8.81
C ASP A 60 3.19 -14.19 9.58
N ASP A 61 4.31 -14.07 8.91
CA ASP A 61 5.63 -13.92 9.51
C ASP A 61 5.90 -12.52 10.09
N ASN A 62 5.07 -11.53 9.72
CA ASN A 62 5.21 -10.18 10.22
C ASN A 62 4.51 -9.96 11.57
N PRO A 63 4.99 -9.03 12.40
CA PRO A 63 4.29 -8.61 13.60
C PRO A 63 3.06 -7.77 13.28
N PRO A 64 1.95 -7.89 14.04
CA PRO A 64 0.81 -7.00 13.91
C PRO A 64 1.10 -5.63 14.51
N SER A 65 0.62 -4.57 13.87
CA SER A 65 0.67 -3.18 14.38
C SER A 65 2.07 -2.74 14.85
N ALA A 66 3.11 -3.22 14.18
CA ALA A 66 4.49 -2.92 14.56
C ALA A 66 4.95 -1.58 13.95
N PRO A 67 5.62 -0.73 14.75
CA PRO A 67 6.20 0.51 14.25
C PRO A 67 7.40 0.26 13.31
N PRO A 68 7.81 1.28 12.56
CA PRO A 68 8.98 1.22 11.67
C PRO A 68 10.29 0.86 12.39
N GLN A 69 11.16 0.09 11.74
CA GLN A 69 12.46 -0.34 12.33
C GLN A 69 13.36 0.83 12.74
N TRP A 70 13.34 1.94 12.00
CA TRP A 70 14.18 3.10 12.29
C TRP A 70 13.85 3.81 13.62
N ILE A 71 12.67 3.53 14.22
CA ILE A 71 12.29 4.01 15.55
C ILE A 71 13.31 3.55 16.60
N ASN A 72 13.91 2.37 16.43
CA ASN A 72 14.97 1.89 17.31
C ASN A 72 16.16 2.85 17.46
N ARG A 73 16.36 3.80 16.52
CA ARG A 73 17.44 4.80 16.63
C ARG A 73 17.12 5.86 17.69
N PHE A 74 15.85 6.07 18.00
CA PHE A 74 15.36 7.13 18.88
C PHE A 74 14.84 6.61 20.22
N THR A 75 14.79 5.29 20.42
CA THR A 75 14.36 4.65 21.67
C THR A 75 15.57 4.23 22.49
N GLU A 76 15.48 4.36 23.82
CA GLU A 76 16.52 3.88 24.74
C GLU A 76 16.63 2.34 24.70
N LYS A 77 15.47 1.66 24.75
CA LYS A 77 15.40 0.20 24.65
C LYS A 77 15.22 -0.21 23.20
N LYS A 78 16.13 -1.04 22.71
CA LYS A 78 16.09 -1.56 21.34
C LYS A 78 15.14 -2.75 21.28
N ALA A 79 14.15 -2.66 20.41
CA ALA A 79 13.16 -3.71 20.19
C ALA A 79 13.64 -4.69 19.10
N ALA A 80 13.30 -5.97 19.23
CA ALA A 80 13.66 -6.99 18.26
C ALA A 80 13.09 -6.66 16.86
N ILE A 81 13.94 -6.91 15.84
CA ILE A 81 13.58 -6.82 14.43
C ILE A 81 13.22 -8.22 13.94
N THR A 82 12.23 -8.34 13.07
CA THR A 82 11.89 -9.64 12.47
C THR A 82 13.10 -10.24 11.74
N SER A 83 13.45 -11.46 12.09
CA SER A 83 14.58 -12.19 11.52
C SER A 83 14.12 -13.55 11.01
N VAL A 84 14.40 -13.83 9.74
CA VAL A 84 14.14 -15.13 9.11
C VAL A 84 15.46 -15.88 9.03
N VAL A 85 15.54 -17.01 9.73
CA VAL A 85 16.73 -17.86 9.77
C VAL A 85 16.50 -19.07 8.89
N THR A 86 17.16 -19.10 7.73
CA THR A 86 17.08 -20.20 6.75
C THR A 86 18.32 -21.09 6.77
N GLN A 87 19.39 -20.65 7.43
CA GLN A 87 20.61 -21.43 7.58
C GLN A 87 20.49 -22.32 8.81
N TYR A 88 20.81 -23.59 8.63
CA TYR A 88 20.75 -24.60 9.68
C TYR A 88 21.91 -25.59 9.58
N GLU A 89 22.26 -26.17 10.72
CA GLU A 89 23.09 -27.36 10.80
C GLU A 89 22.17 -28.59 10.82
N LYS A 90 22.44 -29.58 9.93
CA LYS A 90 21.66 -30.81 9.86
C LYS A 90 22.48 -31.97 10.39
N THR A 91 21.97 -32.67 11.38
CA THR A 91 22.50 -33.96 11.86
C THR A 91 21.48 -35.08 11.61
N SER A 92 21.94 -36.28 11.35
CA SER A 92 21.10 -37.46 11.13
C SER A 92 21.68 -38.64 11.88
N GLU A 93 20.87 -39.25 12.72
CA GLU A 93 21.22 -40.44 13.47
C GLU A 93 20.31 -41.58 12.96
N GLN A 94 20.92 -42.64 12.38
CA GLN A 94 20.21 -43.74 11.83
C GLN A 94 20.12 -44.87 12.88
N SER A 95 18.92 -45.41 13.06
CA SER A 95 18.61 -46.60 13.85
C SER A 95 18.03 -47.69 12.93
N ASP A 96 17.92 -48.91 13.38
CA ASP A 96 17.51 -50.07 12.55
C ASP A 96 16.20 -49.90 11.76
N SER A 97 15.27 -49.05 12.23
CA SER A 97 13.95 -48.87 11.62
C SER A 97 13.55 -47.40 11.43
N SER A 98 14.41 -46.44 11.76
CA SER A 98 14.07 -45.04 11.69
C SER A 98 15.31 -44.16 11.60
N THR A 99 15.15 -42.96 11.09
CA THR A 99 16.21 -41.92 11.07
C THR A 99 15.75 -40.69 11.82
N LEU A 100 16.48 -40.35 12.89
CA LEU A 100 16.28 -39.09 13.60
C LEU A 100 17.06 -37.99 12.86
N VAL A 101 16.34 -37.00 12.35
CA VAL A 101 16.93 -35.82 11.70
C VAL A 101 16.75 -34.62 12.60
N THR A 102 17.83 -33.91 12.89
CA THR A 102 17.80 -32.67 13.67
C THR A 102 18.30 -31.49 12.85
N TYR A 103 17.48 -30.45 12.76
CA TYR A 103 17.82 -29.15 12.17
C TYR A 103 18.04 -28.16 13.29
N THR A 104 19.24 -27.55 13.37
CA THR A 104 19.58 -26.54 14.40
C THR A 104 19.76 -25.18 13.76
N PHE A 105 18.94 -24.23 14.18
CA PHE A 105 18.96 -22.86 13.73
C PHE A 105 19.55 -21.96 14.82
N SER A 106 20.55 -21.15 14.49
CA SER A 106 21.19 -20.24 15.44
C SER A 106 20.72 -18.81 15.26
N TYR A 107 20.29 -18.18 16.35
CA TYR A 107 19.82 -16.80 16.37
C TYR A 107 20.49 -16.00 17.49
N GLN A 108 21.12 -14.88 17.13
CA GLN A 108 21.73 -13.96 18.09
C GLN A 108 20.70 -12.87 18.45
N ASP A 109 20.28 -12.83 19.72
CA ASP A 109 19.39 -11.77 20.25
C ASP A 109 20.20 -10.69 20.99
N PRO A 110 20.36 -9.49 20.40
CA PRO A 110 21.03 -8.36 21.05
C PRO A 110 20.07 -7.38 21.72
N TYR A 111 18.76 -7.62 21.64
CA TYR A 111 17.74 -6.62 21.92
C TYR A 111 17.37 -6.51 23.40
N ASP A 112 16.89 -5.32 23.81
CA ASP A 112 16.37 -5.04 25.15
C ASP A 112 14.89 -5.45 25.29
N VAL A 113 14.16 -5.51 24.16
CA VAL A 113 12.78 -6.01 24.11
C VAL A 113 12.79 -7.21 23.16
N PRO A 114 12.50 -8.41 23.66
CA PRO A 114 12.62 -9.66 22.92
C PRO A 114 11.61 -9.75 21.77
N PRO A 115 11.78 -10.72 20.86
CA PRO A 115 10.80 -11.02 19.80
C PRO A 115 9.39 -11.18 20.34
N LEU A 116 8.41 -10.90 19.48
CA LEU A 116 6.99 -11.08 19.81
C LEU A 116 6.59 -12.54 19.71
N ASP A 117 7.13 -13.24 18.72
CA ASP A 117 6.81 -14.64 18.43
C ASP A 117 8.02 -15.39 17.88
N LEU A 118 7.96 -16.70 17.97
CA LEU A 118 8.86 -17.67 17.36
C LEU A 118 8.02 -18.65 16.55
N ILE A 119 8.30 -18.73 15.25
CA ILE A 119 7.55 -19.58 14.33
C ILE A 119 8.54 -20.53 13.64
N VAL A 120 8.25 -21.80 13.69
CA VAL A 120 9.02 -22.85 13.00
C VAL A 120 8.19 -23.36 11.83
N HIS A 121 8.70 -23.16 10.63
CA HIS A 121 8.06 -23.59 9.38
C HIS A 121 8.77 -24.79 8.79
N PHE A 122 8.01 -25.76 8.31
CA PHE A 122 8.52 -26.90 7.55
C PHE A 122 7.40 -27.57 6.75
N VAL A 123 7.76 -28.45 5.86
CA VAL A 123 6.85 -29.33 5.12
C VAL A 123 7.13 -30.77 5.52
N ALA A 124 6.15 -31.45 6.08
CA ALA A 124 6.25 -32.86 6.41
C ALA A 124 5.66 -33.72 5.29
N ALA A 125 6.42 -34.71 4.81
CA ALA A 125 5.95 -35.75 3.92
C ALA A 125 5.95 -37.07 4.68
N GLY A 126 4.85 -37.80 4.61
CA GLY A 126 4.68 -39.06 5.37
C GLY A 126 4.34 -38.81 6.85
N ASP A 127 4.27 -39.90 7.59
CA ASP A 127 4.02 -39.87 9.03
C ASP A 127 5.33 -39.53 9.75
N VAL A 128 5.46 -38.30 10.22
CA VAL A 128 6.69 -37.81 10.85
C VAL A 128 6.37 -37.23 12.24
N PRO A 129 6.63 -37.99 13.29
CA PRO A 129 6.70 -37.40 14.63
C PRO A 129 7.78 -36.34 14.69
N PHE A 130 7.45 -35.16 15.22
CA PHE A 130 8.45 -34.11 15.35
C PHE A 130 8.38 -33.43 16.73
N ALA A 131 9.51 -32.81 17.11
CA ALA A 131 9.65 -32.05 18.30
C ALA A 131 10.38 -30.72 18.02
N VAL A 132 10.03 -29.69 18.75
CA VAL A 132 10.71 -28.41 18.74
C VAL A 132 11.22 -28.10 20.13
N SER A 133 12.51 -27.78 20.26
CA SER A 133 13.12 -27.30 21.50
C SER A 133 13.98 -26.06 21.23
N VAL A 134 14.21 -25.29 22.30
CA VAL A 134 15.08 -24.12 22.22
C VAL A 134 16.16 -24.21 23.28
N VAL A 135 17.41 -24.16 22.83
CA VAL A 135 18.59 -23.99 23.71
C VAL A 135 18.83 -22.52 23.92
N ARG A 136 18.75 -22.08 25.14
CA ARG A 136 18.91 -20.69 25.59
C ARG A 136 20.39 -20.32 25.74
N PRO A 137 20.74 -19.02 25.85
CA PRO A 137 22.13 -18.56 26.08
C PRO A 137 22.75 -19.10 27.37
N ASP A 138 21.95 -19.39 28.40
CA ASP A 138 22.36 -20.03 29.67
C ASP A 138 22.62 -21.53 29.53
N ARG A 139 22.50 -22.08 28.31
CA ARG A 139 22.63 -23.50 27.92
C ARG A 139 21.50 -24.41 28.42
N GLU A 140 20.43 -23.85 28.93
CA GLU A 140 19.24 -24.61 29.28
C GLU A 140 18.43 -24.93 28.02
N GLU A 141 18.02 -26.18 27.86
CA GLU A 141 17.18 -26.63 26.74
C GLU A 141 15.72 -26.75 27.21
N VAL A 142 14.85 -25.96 26.57
CA VAL A 142 13.41 -25.92 26.88
C VAL A 142 12.68 -26.62 25.74
N PRO A 143 12.05 -27.79 25.99
CA PRO A 143 11.18 -28.44 25.01
C PRO A 143 9.90 -27.61 24.87
N LEU A 144 9.48 -27.32 23.65
CA LEU A 144 8.32 -26.51 23.37
C LEU A 144 7.15 -27.31 22.81
N TYR A 145 7.45 -28.23 21.87
CA TYR A 145 6.41 -28.90 21.12
C TYR A 145 6.81 -30.32 20.76
N GLN A 146 5.87 -31.25 20.90
CA GLN A 146 6.05 -32.63 20.46
C GLN A 146 4.71 -33.17 19.95
N GLU A 147 4.64 -33.57 18.69
CA GLU A 147 3.43 -34.12 18.07
C GLU A 147 3.78 -35.10 16.95
N GLN A 148 2.82 -35.96 16.63
CA GLN A 148 2.86 -36.84 15.46
C GLN A 148 1.93 -36.24 14.39
N ARG A 149 2.45 -36.02 13.20
CA ARG A 149 1.71 -35.44 12.06
C ARG A 149 1.60 -36.40 10.90
N GLN A 150 0.52 -36.23 10.13
CA GLN A 150 0.28 -36.96 8.87
C GLN A 150 0.75 -36.16 7.66
N ALA A 151 1.01 -36.85 6.55
CA ALA A 151 1.66 -36.38 5.35
C ALA A 151 1.07 -35.15 4.66
N GLY A 152 1.94 -34.32 4.12
CA GLY A 152 1.68 -33.51 2.93
C GLY A 152 1.20 -32.08 3.16
N THR A 153 1.24 -31.54 4.39
CA THR A 153 0.87 -30.15 4.68
C THR A 153 2.08 -29.33 5.14
N ARG A 154 2.11 -28.05 4.75
CA ARG A 154 2.98 -27.07 5.39
C ARG A 154 2.60 -26.96 6.85
N GLU A 155 3.56 -27.08 7.73
CA GLU A 155 3.38 -26.98 9.17
C GLU A 155 4.02 -25.69 9.68
N ASP A 156 3.26 -25.00 10.53
CA ASP A 156 3.68 -23.75 11.16
C ASP A 156 3.50 -23.90 12.67
N VAL A 157 4.58 -24.17 13.39
CA VAL A 157 4.55 -24.18 14.87
C VAL A 157 4.79 -22.76 15.36
N ARG A 158 3.73 -22.12 15.84
CA ARG A 158 3.76 -20.77 16.38
C ARG A 158 3.74 -20.81 17.89
N VAL A 159 4.89 -20.59 18.51
CA VAL A 159 5.11 -20.78 19.94
C VAL A 159 4.17 -19.92 20.81
N SER A 160 3.84 -18.70 20.36
CA SER A 160 2.95 -17.82 21.11
C SER A 160 1.48 -18.28 21.19
N MET A 161 1.06 -19.11 20.22
CA MET A 161 -0.34 -19.57 20.08
C MET A 161 -0.51 -21.06 20.38
N ASP A 162 0.59 -21.78 20.50
CA ASP A 162 0.54 -23.23 20.71
C ASP A 162 0.35 -23.58 22.18
N ARG A 163 -0.65 -24.42 22.48
CA ARG A 163 -0.98 -24.85 23.84
C ARG A 163 0.10 -25.76 24.45
N ASN A 164 0.75 -26.59 23.63
CA ASN A 164 1.81 -27.47 24.11
C ASN A 164 3.01 -26.64 24.56
N SER A 165 3.38 -25.63 23.76
CA SER A 165 4.44 -24.65 24.11
C SER A 165 4.10 -23.88 25.39
N ALA A 166 2.86 -23.46 25.58
CA ALA A 166 2.42 -22.78 26.79
C ALA A 166 2.49 -23.72 28.02
N SER A 167 2.07 -24.97 27.88
CA SER A 167 2.14 -25.95 28.95
C SER A 167 3.59 -26.32 29.31
N ALA A 168 4.45 -26.51 28.32
CA ALA A 168 5.87 -26.79 28.54
C ALA A 168 6.58 -25.65 29.27
N LEU A 169 6.28 -24.41 28.90
CA LEU A 169 6.80 -23.23 29.59
C LEU A 169 6.20 -23.01 30.98
N PHE A 170 4.95 -23.40 31.19
CA PHE A 170 4.38 -23.43 32.52
C PHE A 170 5.09 -24.42 33.43
N ASP A 171 5.41 -25.63 32.96
CA ASP A 171 6.20 -26.63 33.68
C ASP A 171 7.63 -26.12 33.93
N TYR A 172 8.23 -25.44 32.98
CA TYR A 172 9.52 -24.77 33.13
C TYR A 172 9.52 -23.73 34.25
N LEU A 173 8.47 -22.94 34.38
CA LEU A 173 8.29 -21.92 35.43
C LEU A 173 8.21 -22.50 36.83
N LYS A 174 7.76 -23.76 37.00
CA LYS A 174 7.72 -24.43 38.33
C LYS A 174 9.10 -24.52 38.98
N GLY A 175 10.17 -24.49 38.17
CA GLY A 175 11.54 -24.48 38.71
C GLY A 175 11.99 -23.14 39.29
N TYR A 176 11.27 -22.05 39.02
CA TYR A 176 11.71 -20.68 39.35
C TYR A 176 10.69 -19.86 40.13
N GLU A 177 9.40 -20.07 39.91
CA GLU A 177 8.33 -19.30 40.53
C GLU A 177 7.71 -20.02 41.74
N SER A 178 7.17 -19.26 42.70
CA SER A 178 6.47 -19.84 43.85
C SER A 178 5.12 -20.43 43.44
N GLU A 179 4.66 -21.46 44.20
CA GLU A 179 3.35 -22.08 43.98
C GLU A 179 2.20 -21.08 44.06
N ASP A 180 2.28 -20.07 44.92
CA ASP A 180 1.27 -19.01 45.04
C ASP A 180 1.20 -18.15 43.79
N THR A 181 2.34 -17.85 43.17
CA THR A 181 2.38 -17.10 41.92
C THR A 181 1.80 -17.93 40.78
N LEU A 182 2.20 -19.19 40.67
CA LEU A 182 1.74 -20.10 39.60
C LEU A 182 0.25 -20.41 39.70
N SER A 183 -0.29 -20.57 40.89
CA SER A 183 -1.72 -20.82 41.10
C SER A 183 -2.62 -19.64 40.68
N SER A 184 -2.07 -18.44 40.65
CA SER A 184 -2.76 -17.21 40.21
C SER A 184 -2.72 -16.97 38.70
N VAL A 185 -1.97 -17.75 37.94
CA VAL A 185 -1.73 -17.55 36.50
C VAL A 185 -2.48 -18.61 35.68
N ASP A 186 -3.32 -18.16 34.78
CA ASP A 186 -3.91 -19.03 33.77
C ASP A 186 -2.85 -19.35 32.69
N PRO A 187 -2.51 -20.65 32.46
CA PRO A 187 -1.56 -21.03 31.42
C PRO A 187 -1.89 -20.50 30.06
N GLY A 188 -3.18 -20.30 29.73
CA GLY A 188 -3.63 -19.72 28.45
C GLY A 188 -3.32 -18.22 28.29
N GLN A 189 -2.97 -17.51 29.37
CA GLN A 189 -2.59 -16.10 29.35
C GLN A 189 -1.08 -15.87 29.42
N LEU A 190 -0.30 -16.93 29.51
CA LEU A 190 1.15 -16.85 29.44
C LEU A 190 1.59 -16.23 28.13
N LYS A 191 2.71 -15.55 28.18
CA LYS A 191 3.42 -15.05 27.00
C LYS A 191 4.65 -15.92 26.76
N PRO A 192 4.52 -17.06 26.05
CA PRO A 192 5.55 -18.08 25.97
C PRO A 192 6.90 -17.53 25.53
N VAL A 193 6.91 -16.72 24.46
CA VAL A 193 8.15 -16.16 23.92
C VAL A 193 8.81 -15.18 24.89
N GLN A 194 8.03 -14.39 25.65
CA GLN A 194 8.59 -13.50 26.65
C GLN A 194 9.30 -14.26 27.75
N ILE A 195 8.73 -15.37 28.21
CA ILE A 195 9.35 -16.24 29.21
C ILE A 195 10.64 -16.86 28.66
N LEU A 196 10.58 -17.41 27.47
CA LEU A 196 11.72 -18.04 26.80
C LEU A 196 12.93 -17.12 26.66
N PHE A 197 12.67 -15.81 26.41
CA PHE A 197 13.70 -14.79 26.24
C PHE A 197 14.01 -13.99 27.52
N SER A 198 13.57 -14.46 28.69
CA SER A 198 13.84 -13.81 29.97
C SER A 198 14.88 -14.57 30.79
N VAL A 199 15.60 -13.86 31.64
CA VAL A 199 16.50 -14.49 32.64
C VAL A 199 15.68 -15.35 33.57
N ALA A 200 16.12 -16.59 33.78
CA ALA A 200 15.46 -17.54 34.65
C ALA A 200 15.74 -17.20 36.13
N GLU A 201 14.86 -16.45 36.73
CA GLU A 201 14.97 -16.02 38.16
C GLU A 201 13.58 -15.89 38.77
N PRO A 202 13.45 -16.00 40.11
CA PRO A 202 12.18 -15.78 40.81
C PRO A 202 11.60 -14.40 40.48
N GLY A 203 10.31 -14.34 40.13
CA GLY A 203 9.60 -13.12 39.78
C GLY A 203 9.68 -12.75 38.28
N MET A 204 10.23 -13.61 37.43
CA MET A 204 10.35 -13.35 35.98
C MET A 204 9.01 -13.16 35.29
N LEU A 205 7.91 -13.69 35.81
CA LEU A 205 6.56 -13.48 35.28
C LEU A 205 6.09 -12.02 35.45
N LYS A 206 6.45 -11.39 36.57
CA LYS A 206 6.03 -10.01 36.90
C LYS A 206 7.01 -8.97 36.37
N HIS A 207 8.29 -9.29 36.42
CA HIS A 207 9.39 -8.38 36.01
C HIS A 207 10.40 -9.08 35.10
N PRO A 208 9.99 -9.43 33.87
CA PRO A 208 10.87 -10.14 32.94
C PRO A 208 12.09 -9.29 32.57
N ARG A 209 13.27 -9.82 32.76
CA ARG A 209 14.53 -9.22 32.32
C ARG A 209 15.01 -9.95 31.05
N PRO A 210 15.30 -9.25 29.96
CA PRO A 210 15.70 -9.89 28.71
C PRO A 210 17.02 -10.64 28.86
N LEU A 211 17.06 -11.89 28.42
CA LEU A 211 18.26 -12.72 28.34
C LEU A 211 18.82 -12.58 26.93
N LYS A 212 19.88 -11.79 26.77
CA LYS A 212 20.56 -11.59 25.48
C LYS A 212 21.56 -12.69 25.23
N GLY A 213 21.73 -13.05 23.95
CA GLY A 213 22.77 -14.02 23.57
C GLY A 213 22.35 -14.90 22.39
N MET A 214 23.06 -16.02 22.27
CA MET A 214 22.83 -16.98 21.20
C MET A 214 21.74 -17.99 21.62
N TYR A 215 20.67 -18.02 20.85
CA TYR A 215 19.61 -19.03 20.94
C TYR A 215 19.79 -20.06 19.82
N GLN A 216 19.48 -21.32 20.10
CA GLN A 216 19.43 -22.37 19.10
C GLN A 216 18.05 -23.01 19.11
N VAL A 217 17.35 -22.96 17.99
CA VAL A 217 16.08 -23.65 17.79
C VAL A 217 16.37 -24.99 17.14
N LYS A 218 15.97 -26.08 17.77
CA LYS A 218 16.12 -27.43 17.24
C LYS A 218 14.76 -27.93 16.77
N LEU A 219 14.66 -28.32 15.50
CA LEU A 219 13.55 -29.08 14.93
C LEU A 219 14.04 -30.52 14.74
N GLN A 220 13.44 -31.45 15.46
CA GLN A 220 13.74 -32.87 15.38
C GLN A 220 12.59 -33.60 14.69
N GLY A 221 12.89 -34.46 13.76
CA GLY A 221 11.90 -35.30 13.09
C GLY A 221 12.33 -36.76 13.04
N LEU A 222 11.43 -37.65 13.40
CA LEU A 222 11.66 -39.09 13.32
C LEU A 222 11.07 -39.62 12.01
N LEU A 223 11.94 -39.92 11.05
CA LEU A 223 11.57 -40.47 9.76
C LEU A 223 11.38 -41.99 9.91
N LEU A 224 10.14 -42.47 9.76
CA LEU A 224 9.74 -43.86 9.98
C LEU A 224 9.78 -44.69 8.69
N SER A 225 9.96 -44.06 7.53
CA SER A 225 10.06 -44.75 6.24
C SER A 225 10.90 -43.92 5.26
N ASP A 226 11.33 -44.51 4.16
CA ASP A 226 12.05 -43.84 3.08
C ASP A 226 11.18 -42.78 2.37
N ALA A 227 9.86 -42.83 2.52
CA ALA A 227 8.93 -41.83 2.00
C ALA A 227 8.71 -40.66 2.97
N SER A 228 9.21 -40.75 4.22
CA SER A 228 9.08 -39.69 5.23
C SER A 228 10.17 -38.66 5.05
N ALA A 229 9.81 -37.35 5.06
CA ALA A 229 10.73 -36.25 4.95
C ALA A 229 10.27 -35.03 5.75
N LEU A 230 11.23 -34.22 6.19
CA LEU A 230 11.02 -32.85 6.63
C LEU A 230 11.76 -31.92 5.66
N ASP A 231 11.01 -31.17 4.89
CA ASP A 231 11.54 -30.33 3.82
C ASP A 231 11.40 -28.85 4.12
N ASN A 232 12.33 -28.04 3.56
CA ASN A 232 12.32 -26.60 3.60
C ASN A 232 12.11 -26.00 4.99
N PRO A 233 12.82 -26.46 6.04
CA PRO A 233 12.67 -25.89 7.38
C PRO A 233 13.30 -24.50 7.45
N TYR A 234 12.59 -23.56 8.07
CA TYR A 234 13.14 -22.26 8.45
C TYR A 234 12.44 -21.74 9.70
N VAL A 235 13.08 -20.77 10.37
CA VAL A 235 12.57 -20.21 11.63
C VAL A 235 12.43 -18.71 11.49
N VAL A 236 11.32 -18.18 11.99
CA VAL A 236 11.04 -16.74 12.04
C VAL A 236 10.96 -16.27 13.48
N PHE A 237 11.83 -15.36 13.85
CA PHE A 237 11.72 -14.58 15.08
C PHE A 237 10.97 -13.30 14.74
N THR A 238 9.67 -13.26 15.02
CA THR A 238 8.84 -12.12 14.72
C THR A 238 9.19 -10.95 15.64
N GLY A 239 9.61 -9.84 15.07
CA GLY A 239 10.06 -8.66 15.80
C GLY A 239 8.93 -7.87 16.45
N ARG A 240 9.30 -6.72 17.02
CA ARG A 240 8.35 -5.72 17.53
C ARG A 240 8.39 -4.42 16.74
N VAL A 241 9.33 -4.31 15.84
CA VAL A 241 9.44 -3.27 14.81
C VAL A 241 9.62 -3.95 13.45
N SER A 242 9.08 -3.37 12.39
CA SER A 242 9.10 -4.00 11.07
C SER A 242 9.23 -2.99 9.94
N GLY A 243 10.01 -3.33 8.93
CA GLY A 243 10.09 -2.62 7.66
C GLY A 243 10.40 -1.13 7.75
N LEU A 244 10.21 -0.44 6.62
CA LEU A 244 10.46 1.00 6.51
C LEU A 244 9.34 1.83 7.15
N LEU A 245 8.09 1.39 7.04
CA LEU A 245 6.91 2.11 7.55
C LEU A 245 6.06 1.28 8.52
N GLY A 246 6.60 0.17 9.05
CA GLY A 246 5.86 -0.67 9.98
C GLY A 246 4.79 -1.54 9.31
N THR A 247 3.94 -2.12 10.15
CA THR A 247 2.85 -2.99 9.72
C THR A 247 1.51 -2.52 10.28
N ASP A 248 0.43 -3.00 9.68
CA ASP A 248 -0.93 -2.83 10.17
C ASP A 248 -1.36 -3.97 11.14
N ASN A 249 -2.62 -3.95 11.57
CA ASN A 249 -3.19 -4.99 12.44
C ASN A 249 -3.29 -6.36 11.78
N SER A 250 -3.33 -6.42 10.45
CA SER A 250 -3.33 -7.64 9.64
C SER A 250 -1.92 -8.07 9.25
N LYS A 251 -0.88 -7.51 9.88
CA LYS A 251 0.55 -7.79 9.68
C LYS A 251 1.10 -7.37 8.30
N ARG A 252 0.32 -6.64 7.47
CA ARG A 252 0.72 -6.23 6.13
C ARG A 252 1.78 -5.14 6.18
N ASP A 253 2.83 -5.25 5.35
CA ASP A 253 3.89 -4.24 5.26
C ASP A 253 3.36 -2.97 4.59
N LEU A 254 3.32 -1.86 5.34
CA LEU A 254 2.74 -0.61 4.88
C LEU A 254 3.54 0.06 3.76
N TRP A 255 4.87 -0.10 3.74
CA TRP A 255 5.68 0.42 2.64
C TRP A 255 5.31 -0.25 1.32
N SER A 256 5.21 -1.58 1.31
CA SER A 256 4.79 -2.34 0.13
C SER A 256 3.40 -1.94 -0.36
N GLY A 257 2.46 -1.75 0.57
CA GLY A 257 1.11 -1.29 0.25
C GLY A 257 1.08 0.11 -0.36
N LEU A 258 1.85 1.06 0.19
CA LEU A 258 1.92 2.43 -0.32
C LEU A 258 2.50 2.49 -1.73
N VAL A 259 3.57 1.75 -2.00
CA VAL A 259 4.18 1.70 -3.33
C VAL A 259 3.23 1.03 -4.33
N ALA A 260 2.60 -0.09 -3.96
CA ALA A 260 1.61 -0.77 -4.80
C ALA A 260 0.38 0.11 -5.11
N GLY A 261 0.02 1.03 -4.21
CA GLY A 261 -1.07 2.00 -4.39
C GLY A 261 -0.78 3.09 -5.43
N VAL A 262 0.50 3.40 -5.71
CA VAL A 262 0.88 4.50 -6.63
C VAL A 262 0.25 4.35 -8.01
N LYS A 263 0.29 3.15 -8.59
CA LYS A 263 -0.28 2.87 -9.92
C LYS A 263 -1.78 3.16 -9.99
N TRP A 264 -2.51 2.83 -8.93
CA TRP A 264 -3.95 3.05 -8.87
C TRP A 264 -4.28 4.52 -8.71
N ALA A 265 -3.56 5.25 -7.85
CA ALA A 265 -3.72 6.68 -7.68
C ALA A 265 -3.45 7.46 -9.00
N LEU A 266 -2.38 7.10 -9.74
CA LEU A 266 -2.10 7.66 -11.05
C LEU A 266 -3.18 7.31 -12.07
N LEU A 267 -3.61 6.04 -12.13
CA LEU A 267 -4.63 5.60 -13.07
C LEU A 267 -5.95 6.35 -12.85
N ILE A 268 -6.43 6.41 -11.61
CA ILE A 268 -7.68 7.09 -11.26
C ILE A 268 -7.56 8.58 -11.57
N GLY A 269 -6.52 9.23 -11.05
CA GLY A 269 -6.32 10.65 -11.21
C GLY A 269 -6.25 11.07 -12.68
N VAL A 270 -5.34 10.46 -13.43
CA VAL A 270 -5.08 10.83 -14.83
C VAL A 270 -6.24 10.44 -15.75
N LEU A 271 -6.77 9.22 -15.64
CA LEU A 271 -7.81 8.75 -16.55
C LEU A 271 -9.13 9.48 -16.31
N THR A 272 -9.54 9.67 -15.04
CA THR A 272 -10.74 10.47 -14.71
C THR A 272 -10.61 11.89 -15.25
N SER A 273 -9.48 12.55 -15.00
CA SER A 273 -9.25 13.93 -15.45
C SER A 273 -9.19 14.03 -16.97
N PHE A 274 -8.58 13.06 -17.66
CA PHE A 274 -8.52 13.04 -19.12
C PHE A 274 -9.92 12.94 -19.73
N ILE A 275 -10.73 11.96 -19.27
CA ILE A 275 -12.08 11.76 -19.80
C ILE A 275 -12.94 13.01 -19.50
N ALA A 276 -12.92 13.49 -18.28
CA ALA A 276 -13.70 14.63 -17.83
C ALA A 276 -13.36 15.90 -18.64
N VAL A 277 -12.08 16.21 -18.82
CA VAL A 277 -11.65 17.39 -19.56
C VAL A 277 -11.96 17.26 -21.05
N ALA A 278 -11.74 16.08 -21.64
CA ALA A 278 -12.07 15.83 -23.05
C ALA A 278 -13.58 16.08 -23.33
N VAL A 279 -14.45 15.54 -22.46
CA VAL A 279 -15.89 15.76 -22.57
C VAL A 279 -16.24 17.24 -22.36
N GLY A 280 -15.69 17.88 -21.31
CA GLY A 280 -15.98 19.27 -20.98
C GLY A 280 -15.53 20.26 -22.07
N VAL A 281 -14.37 19.98 -22.71
CA VAL A 281 -13.87 20.78 -23.83
C VAL A 281 -14.80 20.68 -25.04
N VAL A 282 -15.17 19.47 -25.45
CA VAL A 282 -16.10 19.27 -26.59
C VAL A 282 -17.45 19.92 -26.27
N TYR A 283 -17.96 19.73 -25.05
CA TYR A 283 -19.22 20.30 -24.60
C TYR A 283 -19.23 21.83 -24.67
N GLY A 284 -18.22 22.51 -24.09
CA GLY A 284 -18.12 23.96 -24.10
C GLY A 284 -17.94 24.55 -25.51
N ILE A 285 -17.20 23.85 -26.40
CA ILE A 285 -17.05 24.25 -27.80
C ILE A 285 -18.40 24.15 -28.53
N VAL A 286 -19.13 23.04 -28.38
CA VAL A 286 -20.45 22.82 -29.00
C VAL A 286 -21.46 23.88 -28.53
N GLU A 287 -21.48 24.16 -27.23
CA GLU A 287 -22.33 25.19 -26.62
C GLU A 287 -22.06 26.57 -27.25
N ALA A 288 -20.81 26.98 -27.39
CA ALA A 288 -20.41 28.26 -27.95
C ALA A 288 -20.65 28.34 -29.47
N TYR A 289 -20.30 27.27 -30.19
CA TYR A 289 -20.33 27.22 -31.65
C TYR A 289 -21.75 27.36 -32.20
N PHE A 290 -22.70 26.55 -31.71
CA PHE A 290 -24.07 26.55 -32.21
C PHE A 290 -24.89 27.73 -31.68
N GLY A 291 -24.71 28.12 -30.42
CA GLY A 291 -25.47 29.20 -29.83
C GLY A 291 -26.96 28.91 -29.73
N GLY A 292 -27.79 29.98 -29.62
CA GLY A 292 -29.27 29.90 -29.65
C GLY A 292 -29.87 28.83 -28.75
N LEU A 293 -30.75 27.99 -29.31
CA LEU A 293 -31.46 26.94 -28.58
C LEU A 293 -30.53 25.85 -28.05
N VAL A 294 -29.47 25.50 -28.80
CA VAL A 294 -28.47 24.51 -28.39
C VAL A 294 -27.76 24.99 -27.14
N ASN A 295 -27.29 26.24 -27.13
CA ASN A 295 -26.71 26.86 -25.96
C ASN A 295 -27.65 26.84 -24.77
N ALA A 296 -28.93 27.21 -24.96
CA ALA A 296 -29.91 27.28 -23.89
C ALA A 296 -30.16 25.88 -23.24
N ILE A 297 -30.22 24.81 -24.05
CA ILE A 297 -30.41 23.44 -23.55
C ILE A 297 -29.12 22.95 -22.83
N LEU A 298 -27.97 23.10 -23.45
CA LEU A 298 -26.71 22.66 -22.85
C LEU A 298 -26.41 23.43 -21.56
N GLN A 299 -26.69 24.74 -21.52
CA GLN A 299 -26.57 25.55 -20.31
C GLN A 299 -27.43 24.97 -19.16
N ARG A 300 -28.67 24.55 -19.43
CA ARG A 300 -29.53 23.95 -18.39
C ARG A 300 -29.01 22.61 -17.89
N ILE A 301 -28.49 21.77 -18.79
CA ILE A 301 -27.85 20.51 -18.37
C ILE A 301 -26.63 20.79 -17.47
N TRP A 302 -25.79 21.76 -17.88
CA TRP A 302 -24.64 22.16 -17.08
C TRP A 302 -25.05 22.70 -15.70
N GLU A 303 -26.08 23.56 -15.63
CA GLU A 303 -26.61 24.12 -14.37
C GLU A 303 -27.12 23.04 -13.41
N VAL A 304 -27.80 22.01 -13.94
CA VAL A 304 -28.23 20.86 -13.13
C VAL A 304 -27.02 20.12 -12.60
N MET A 305 -26.08 19.77 -13.47
CA MET A 305 -24.91 18.95 -13.11
C MET A 305 -23.98 19.63 -12.11
N VAL A 306 -23.74 20.96 -12.25
CA VAL A 306 -22.84 21.68 -11.34
C VAL A 306 -23.40 21.79 -9.91
N ASN A 307 -24.72 21.76 -9.77
CA ASN A 307 -25.39 21.86 -8.47
C ASN A 307 -25.64 20.47 -7.82
N MET A 308 -25.33 19.38 -8.51
CA MET A 308 -25.46 18.03 -7.95
C MET A 308 -24.31 17.76 -6.96
N PRO A 309 -24.62 17.36 -5.71
CA PRO A 309 -23.59 17.06 -4.72
C PRO A 309 -22.93 15.72 -5.03
N LEU A 310 -21.70 15.75 -5.61
CA LEU A 310 -21.00 14.58 -6.10
C LEU A 310 -20.75 13.52 -5.00
N LEU A 311 -20.29 13.92 -3.82
CA LEU A 311 -19.94 12.95 -2.77
C LEU A 311 -21.14 12.13 -2.27
N PRO A 312 -22.30 12.72 -1.95
CA PRO A 312 -23.52 11.96 -1.64
C PRO A 312 -23.94 10.98 -2.75
N ILE A 313 -23.81 11.39 -4.01
CA ILE A 313 -24.13 10.53 -5.15
C ILE A 313 -23.17 9.35 -5.25
N LEU A 314 -21.88 9.60 -5.10
CA LEU A 314 -20.87 8.53 -5.06
C LEU A 314 -21.14 7.53 -3.94
N ILE A 315 -21.48 8.00 -2.73
CA ILE A 315 -21.81 7.14 -1.59
C ILE A 315 -23.02 6.25 -1.92
N VAL A 316 -24.11 6.84 -2.40
CA VAL A 316 -25.34 6.09 -2.73
C VAL A 316 -25.09 5.07 -3.84
N LEU A 317 -24.42 5.48 -4.92
CA LEU A 317 -24.15 4.60 -6.04
C LEU A 317 -23.16 3.48 -5.66
N SER A 318 -22.14 3.77 -4.88
CA SER A 318 -21.20 2.74 -4.40
C SER A 318 -21.86 1.75 -3.41
N ALA A 319 -22.86 2.18 -2.67
CA ALA A 319 -23.64 1.29 -1.79
C ALA A 319 -24.61 0.37 -2.56
N VAL A 320 -25.13 0.83 -3.71
CA VAL A 320 -26.08 0.07 -4.55
C VAL A 320 -25.36 -0.87 -5.52
N PHE A 321 -24.30 -0.40 -6.13
CA PHE A 321 -23.53 -1.16 -7.11
C PHE A 321 -22.26 -1.71 -6.45
N LYS A 322 -21.79 -2.89 -6.91
CA LYS A 322 -20.51 -3.45 -6.44
C LYS A 322 -19.39 -2.45 -6.76
N PRO A 323 -18.67 -1.91 -5.75
CA PRO A 323 -17.61 -0.96 -5.99
C PRO A 323 -16.50 -1.59 -6.82
N SER A 324 -16.08 -0.88 -7.87
CA SER A 324 -14.87 -1.20 -8.61
C SER A 324 -14.19 0.09 -9.03
N ILE A 325 -12.89 0.02 -9.25
CA ILE A 325 -12.09 1.17 -9.68
C ILE A 325 -12.63 1.78 -10.98
N TRP A 326 -13.06 0.94 -11.92
CA TRP A 326 -13.62 1.37 -13.19
C TRP A 326 -14.95 2.09 -13.05
N PHE A 327 -15.80 1.59 -12.15
CA PHE A 327 -17.07 2.23 -11.80
C PHE A 327 -16.84 3.63 -11.22
N LEU A 328 -15.89 3.78 -10.29
CA LEU A 328 -15.53 5.07 -9.71
C LEU A 328 -15.00 6.04 -10.77
N ILE A 329 -14.11 5.60 -11.67
CA ILE A 329 -13.58 6.41 -12.78
C ILE A 329 -14.73 6.92 -13.66
N VAL A 330 -15.65 6.05 -14.06
CA VAL A 330 -16.78 6.43 -14.92
C VAL A 330 -17.67 7.45 -14.25
N ILE A 331 -18.08 7.22 -13.00
CA ILE A 331 -18.95 8.16 -12.28
C ILE A 331 -18.24 9.50 -12.05
N MET A 332 -17.02 9.49 -11.55
CA MET A 332 -16.27 10.74 -11.34
C MET A 332 -16.09 11.50 -12.66
N SER A 333 -15.81 10.81 -13.76
CA SER A 333 -15.71 11.44 -15.08
C SER A 333 -17.03 12.05 -15.53
N ALA A 334 -18.16 11.39 -15.21
CA ALA A 334 -19.52 11.87 -15.52
C ALA A 334 -19.92 13.13 -14.74
N PHE A 335 -19.17 13.51 -13.70
CA PHE A 335 -19.41 14.75 -12.95
C PHE A 335 -18.29 15.78 -13.15
N PHE A 336 -17.05 15.39 -13.31
CA PHE A 336 -15.92 16.32 -13.39
C PHE A 336 -15.85 17.12 -14.69
N TRP A 337 -16.52 16.66 -15.78
CA TRP A 337 -16.54 17.39 -17.06
C TRP A 337 -17.14 18.80 -16.94
N VAL A 338 -17.93 19.05 -15.93
CA VAL A 338 -18.59 20.34 -15.67
C VAL A 338 -17.58 21.45 -15.41
N GLY A 339 -16.42 21.13 -14.78
CA GLY A 339 -15.40 22.08 -14.36
C GLY A 339 -14.84 22.95 -15.50
N PRO A 340 -14.30 22.41 -16.57
CA PRO A 340 -13.68 23.19 -17.64
C PRO A 340 -14.68 23.89 -18.58
N VAL A 341 -15.97 23.51 -18.57
CA VAL A 341 -16.95 23.95 -19.57
C VAL A 341 -17.03 25.46 -19.75
N LYS A 342 -17.16 26.21 -18.67
CA LYS A 342 -17.37 27.67 -18.78
C LYS A 342 -16.16 28.43 -19.28
N THR A 343 -14.97 28.00 -18.88
CA THR A 343 -13.72 28.57 -19.40
C THR A 343 -13.60 28.23 -20.89
N VAL A 344 -13.83 27.01 -21.27
CA VAL A 344 -13.80 26.57 -22.67
C VAL A 344 -14.86 27.27 -23.51
N TYR A 345 -16.09 27.42 -23.00
CA TYR A 345 -17.15 28.16 -23.65
C TYR A 345 -16.72 29.60 -23.97
N SER A 346 -16.15 30.31 -22.98
CA SER A 346 -15.69 31.69 -23.16
C SER A 346 -14.55 31.81 -24.19
N MET A 347 -13.60 30.87 -24.17
CA MET A 347 -12.52 30.79 -25.16
C MET A 347 -13.05 30.44 -26.55
N ALA A 348 -13.97 29.51 -26.64
CA ALA A 348 -14.58 29.06 -27.89
C ALA A 348 -15.42 30.16 -28.55
N LEU A 349 -16.08 31.03 -27.80
CA LEU A 349 -16.75 32.23 -28.31
C LEU A 349 -15.76 33.17 -29.02
N GLN A 350 -14.59 33.39 -28.41
CA GLN A 350 -13.55 34.23 -29.03
C GLN A 350 -13.00 33.61 -30.32
N ILE A 351 -12.70 32.28 -30.30
CA ILE A 351 -12.21 31.55 -31.43
C ILE A 351 -13.23 31.57 -32.60
N LYS A 352 -14.51 31.49 -32.27
CA LYS A 352 -15.59 31.47 -33.30
C LYS A 352 -15.63 32.74 -34.12
N GLU A 353 -15.28 33.90 -33.55
CA GLU A 353 -15.26 35.20 -34.21
C GLU A 353 -13.95 35.50 -35.00
N GLU A 354 -13.01 34.55 -34.98
CA GLU A 354 -11.77 34.70 -35.74
C GLU A 354 -12.01 34.60 -37.26
N THR A 355 -11.36 35.49 -38.00
CA THR A 355 -11.55 35.61 -39.48
C THR A 355 -11.28 34.31 -40.24
N TYR A 356 -10.32 33.50 -39.80
CA TYR A 356 -10.04 32.21 -40.46
C TYR A 356 -11.17 31.19 -40.25
N ILE A 357 -11.94 31.24 -39.16
CA ILE A 357 -13.11 30.40 -38.94
C ILE A 357 -14.23 30.82 -39.90
N GLU A 358 -14.45 32.14 -40.06
CA GLU A 358 -15.43 32.66 -41.05
C GLU A 358 -15.04 32.26 -42.46
N ALA A 359 -13.76 32.43 -42.85
CA ALA A 359 -13.26 32.02 -44.15
C ALA A 359 -13.45 30.50 -44.37
N THR A 360 -13.17 29.67 -43.35
CA THR A 360 -13.35 28.20 -43.43
C THR A 360 -14.84 27.85 -43.66
N ARG A 361 -15.74 28.58 -43.00
CA ARG A 361 -17.20 28.41 -43.20
C ARG A 361 -17.64 28.84 -44.60
N ALA A 362 -17.13 29.98 -45.10
CA ALA A 362 -17.43 30.47 -46.41
C ALA A 362 -16.94 29.52 -47.55
N LEU A 363 -15.86 28.78 -47.29
CA LEU A 363 -15.35 27.73 -48.15
C LEU A 363 -16.14 26.41 -48.09
N GLY A 364 -17.27 26.37 -47.32
CA GLY A 364 -18.15 25.22 -47.26
C GLY A 364 -17.75 24.10 -46.27
N ALA A 365 -16.84 24.39 -45.33
CA ALA A 365 -16.48 23.38 -44.33
C ALA A 365 -17.68 23.04 -43.41
N GLY A 366 -17.94 21.76 -43.24
CA GLY A 366 -18.99 21.30 -42.33
C GLY A 366 -18.67 21.56 -40.83
N HIS A 367 -19.69 21.64 -39.99
CA HIS A 367 -19.60 21.97 -38.55
C HIS A 367 -18.59 21.09 -37.79
N GLY A 368 -18.62 19.76 -38.00
CA GLY A 368 -17.67 18.84 -37.35
C GLY A 368 -16.21 19.14 -37.72
N ARG A 369 -15.93 19.51 -39.02
CA ARG A 369 -14.58 19.90 -39.46
C ARG A 369 -14.12 21.17 -38.71
N ILE A 370 -14.97 22.16 -38.59
CA ILE A 370 -14.65 23.41 -37.90
C ILE A 370 -14.35 23.11 -36.41
N ILE A 371 -15.21 22.39 -35.73
CA ILE A 371 -15.06 22.05 -34.31
C ILE A 371 -13.77 21.25 -34.09
N PHE A 372 -13.65 20.06 -34.70
CA PHE A 372 -12.57 19.12 -34.36
C PHE A 372 -11.22 19.45 -35.00
N ARG A 373 -11.18 20.13 -36.17
CA ARG A 373 -9.94 20.42 -36.87
C ARG A 373 -9.43 21.84 -36.64
N HIS A 374 -10.30 22.77 -36.27
CA HIS A 374 -9.92 24.19 -36.09
C HIS A 374 -10.07 24.65 -34.65
N MET A 375 -11.17 24.38 -33.95
CA MET A 375 -11.40 24.88 -32.58
C MET A 375 -10.71 24.03 -31.50
N VAL A 376 -10.92 22.70 -31.52
CA VAL A 376 -10.35 21.78 -30.50
C VAL A 376 -8.84 21.90 -30.39
N PRO A 377 -8.04 21.90 -31.49
CA PRO A 377 -6.58 21.98 -31.41
C PRO A 377 -6.04 23.23 -30.72
N ILE A 378 -6.74 24.36 -30.83
CA ILE A 378 -6.37 25.62 -30.14
C ILE A 378 -6.56 25.50 -28.64
N LEU A 379 -7.53 24.71 -28.18
CA LEU A 379 -7.84 24.50 -26.78
C LEU A 379 -7.07 23.34 -26.14
N VAL A 380 -6.34 22.55 -26.93
CA VAL A 380 -5.50 21.44 -26.42
C VAL A 380 -4.52 21.91 -25.33
N PRO A 381 -3.78 23.01 -25.47
CA PRO A 381 -2.90 23.47 -24.41
C PRO A 381 -3.63 23.71 -23.10
N TYR A 382 -4.73 24.46 -23.11
CA TYR A 382 -5.59 24.69 -21.94
C TYR A 382 -6.10 23.36 -21.36
N SER A 383 -6.48 22.42 -22.24
CA SER A 383 -6.98 21.10 -21.80
C SER A 383 -5.96 20.33 -20.98
N PHE A 384 -4.68 20.36 -21.34
CA PHE A 384 -3.61 19.72 -20.58
C PHE A 384 -3.42 20.36 -19.19
N ALA A 385 -3.44 21.69 -19.11
CA ALA A 385 -3.35 22.41 -17.83
C ALA A 385 -4.56 22.05 -16.94
N SER A 386 -5.78 22.13 -17.49
CA SER A 386 -7.02 21.79 -16.79
C SER A 386 -7.03 20.33 -16.32
N MET A 387 -6.53 19.39 -17.15
CA MET A 387 -6.39 17.98 -16.79
C MET A 387 -5.47 17.81 -15.58
N ALA A 388 -4.27 18.39 -15.61
CA ALA A 388 -3.34 18.31 -14.49
C ALA A 388 -3.93 18.89 -13.19
N LEU A 389 -4.64 19.99 -13.26
CA LEU A 389 -5.30 20.62 -12.10
C LEU A 389 -6.52 19.81 -11.57
N SER A 390 -7.07 18.91 -12.37
CA SER A 390 -8.21 18.06 -11.97
C SER A 390 -7.77 16.76 -11.29
N VAL A 391 -6.54 16.29 -11.52
CA VAL A 391 -6.00 15.04 -10.94
C VAL A 391 -6.07 15.02 -9.40
N PRO A 392 -5.66 16.09 -8.67
CA PRO A 392 -5.74 16.11 -7.22
C PRO A 392 -7.15 15.82 -6.68
N ALA A 393 -8.15 16.44 -7.29
CA ALA A 393 -9.55 16.24 -6.89
C ALA A 393 -9.96 14.77 -7.08
N ALA A 394 -9.64 14.15 -8.22
CA ALA A 394 -9.99 12.76 -8.48
C ALA A 394 -9.37 11.80 -7.45
N VAL A 395 -8.10 11.99 -7.10
CA VAL A 395 -7.41 11.16 -6.09
C VAL A 395 -8.04 11.34 -4.70
N VAL A 396 -8.35 12.58 -4.31
CA VAL A 396 -8.99 12.86 -3.01
C VAL A 396 -10.41 12.28 -2.94
N TYR A 397 -11.21 12.37 -4.00
CA TYR A 397 -12.55 11.78 -4.02
C TYR A 397 -12.51 10.26 -3.93
N GLU A 398 -11.61 9.59 -4.66
CA GLU A 398 -11.39 8.15 -4.52
C GLU A 398 -11.02 7.79 -3.08
N ALA A 399 -10.02 8.46 -2.53
CA ALA A 399 -9.56 8.21 -1.17
C ALA A 399 -10.67 8.43 -0.13
N THR A 400 -11.54 9.43 -0.34
CA THR A 400 -12.70 9.69 0.54
C THR A 400 -13.73 8.57 0.47
N VAL A 401 -14.08 8.11 -0.73
CA VAL A 401 -15.03 7.01 -0.93
C VAL A 401 -14.48 5.71 -0.36
N SER A 402 -13.21 5.42 -0.61
CA SER A 402 -12.51 4.24 -0.08
C SER A 402 -12.38 4.29 1.45
N LEU A 403 -12.07 5.45 2.05
CA LEU A 403 -12.04 5.65 3.51
C LEU A 403 -13.39 5.32 4.17
N LEU A 404 -14.50 5.59 3.50
CA LEU A 404 -15.84 5.24 3.96
C LEU A 404 -16.19 3.75 3.76
N GLY A 405 -15.27 2.93 3.24
CA GLY A 405 -15.47 1.51 2.98
C GLY A 405 -16.26 1.22 1.70
N LEU A 406 -16.38 2.21 0.82
CA LEU A 406 -17.14 2.13 -0.44
C LEU A 406 -16.22 2.08 -1.67
N GLY A 407 -14.93 1.87 -1.48
CA GLY A 407 -13.94 1.66 -2.54
C GLY A 407 -13.88 0.23 -3.05
N ASP A 408 -12.98 -0.01 -4.00
CA ASP A 408 -12.72 -1.35 -4.53
C ASP A 408 -11.83 -2.14 -3.56
N ALA A 409 -12.42 -3.07 -2.83
CA ALA A 409 -11.72 -3.90 -1.87
C ALA A 409 -10.78 -4.95 -2.50
N SER A 410 -10.77 -5.11 -3.82
CA SER A 410 -9.90 -6.09 -4.51
C SER A 410 -8.50 -5.56 -4.84
N ILE A 411 -8.28 -4.27 -4.65
CA ILE A 411 -7.01 -3.59 -4.97
C ILE A 411 -6.50 -2.79 -3.77
N VAL A 412 -5.21 -2.48 -3.79
CA VAL A 412 -4.58 -1.66 -2.75
C VAL A 412 -4.56 -0.21 -3.21
N THR A 413 -5.40 0.64 -2.58
CA THR A 413 -5.33 2.09 -2.74
C THR A 413 -4.96 2.75 -1.42
N TRP A 414 -4.48 3.99 -1.46
CA TRP A 414 -4.17 4.74 -0.23
C TRP A 414 -5.42 5.02 0.60
N GLY A 415 -6.58 5.21 -0.07
CA GLY A 415 -7.87 5.33 0.59
C GLY A 415 -8.27 4.07 1.34
N GLN A 416 -8.03 2.87 0.75
CA GLN A 416 -8.29 1.59 1.39
C GLN A 416 -7.37 1.38 2.62
N ILE A 417 -6.08 1.73 2.51
CA ILE A 417 -5.17 1.66 3.67
C ILE A 417 -5.65 2.57 4.81
N LEU A 418 -6.17 3.76 4.51
CA LEU A 418 -6.76 4.66 5.50
C LEU A 418 -8.06 4.11 6.09
N HIS A 419 -8.90 3.45 5.29
CA HIS A 419 -10.09 2.75 5.77
C HIS A 419 -9.73 1.67 6.79
N ASP A 420 -8.75 0.83 6.46
CA ASP A 420 -8.26 -0.22 7.33
C ASP A 420 -7.67 0.36 8.63
N ALA A 421 -6.95 1.48 8.53
CA ALA A 421 -6.41 2.19 9.69
C ALA A 421 -7.53 2.75 10.60
N PHE A 422 -8.56 3.34 10.02
CA PHE A 422 -9.71 3.86 10.75
C PHE A 422 -10.48 2.72 11.44
N SER A 423 -10.82 1.68 10.70
CA SER A 423 -11.56 0.51 11.19
C SER A 423 -10.76 -0.31 12.22
N GLY A 424 -9.43 -0.38 12.06
CA GLY A 424 -8.50 -1.03 12.98
C GLY A 424 -8.15 -0.20 14.21
N GLY A 425 -8.77 0.99 14.38
CA GLY A 425 -8.55 1.85 15.55
C GLY A 425 -7.15 2.46 15.62
N ALA A 426 -6.44 2.61 14.49
CA ALA A 426 -5.07 3.12 14.46
C ALA A 426 -4.91 4.48 15.14
N VAL A 427 -5.88 5.40 14.94
CA VAL A 427 -5.85 6.75 15.55
C VAL A 427 -5.98 6.67 17.07
N LEU A 428 -6.88 5.82 17.57
CA LEU A 428 -7.12 5.64 19.00
C LEU A 428 -5.91 5.02 19.72
N ASN A 429 -5.19 4.13 19.02
CA ASN A 429 -4.02 3.43 19.54
C ASN A 429 -2.70 4.16 19.26
N GLY A 430 -2.72 5.35 18.66
CA GLY A 430 -1.52 6.14 18.36
C GLY A 430 -0.62 5.52 17.27
N LEU A 431 -1.15 4.69 16.38
CA LEU A 431 -0.42 4.01 15.30
C LEU A 431 -0.25 4.98 14.11
N TRP A 432 0.46 6.08 14.33
CA TRP A 432 0.62 7.17 13.37
C TRP A 432 1.24 6.72 12.03
N TRP A 433 2.11 5.70 12.05
CA TRP A 433 2.76 5.13 10.86
C TRP A 433 1.78 4.45 9.90
N TRP A 434 0.59 4.11 10.35
CA TRP A 434 -0.46 3.55 9.51
C TRP A 434 -1.37 4.63 8.90
N VAL A 435 -1.46 5.81 9.52
CA VAL A 435 -2.35 6.91 9.11
C VAL A 435 -1.62 8.00 8.33
N VAL A 436 -0.47 8.46 8.85
CA VAL A 436 0.24 9.62 8.29
C VAL A 436 0.83 9.35 6.90
N PRO A 437 1.52 8.22 6.63
CA PRO A 437 2.14 8.01 5.33
C PRO A 437 1.14 7.96 4.17
N PRO A 438 0.01 7.22 4.20
CA PRO A 438 -0.94 7.24 3.09
C PRO A 438 -1.59 8.61 2.89
N GLY A 439 -1.91 9.34 3.97
CA GLY A 439 -2.39 10.73 3.87
C GLY A 439 -1.36 11.65 3.21
N LEU A 440 -0.08 11.52 3.57
CA LEU A 440 1.00 12.27 2.96
C LEU A 440 1.18 11.95 1.46
N MET A 441 1.06 10.67 1.08
CA MET A 441 1.13 10.26 -0.34
C MET A 441 0.03 10.90 -1.17
N ILE A 442 -1.22 10.98 -0.65
CA ILE A 442 -2.34 11.67 -1.30
C ILE A 442 -1.99 13.17 -1.47
N ALA A 443 -1.49 13.82 -0.41
CA ALA A 443 -1.13 15.23 -0.44
C ALA A 443 0.01 15.51 -1.43
N VAL A 444 1.07 14.68 -1.45
CA VAL A 444 2.19 14.82 -2.38
C VAL A 444 1.75 14.59 -3.82
N MET A 445 0.87 13.62 -4.08
CA MET A 445 0.29 13.40 -5.41
C MET A 445 -0.49 14.63 -5.87
N GLY A 446 -1.34 15.18 -5.00
CA GLY A 446 -2.09 16.40 -5.27
C GLY A 446 -1.17 17.58 -5.58
N MET A 447 -0.15 17.82 -4.75
CA MET A 447 0.83 18.88 -4.96
C MET A 447 1.60 18.71 -6.28
N THR A 448 1.98 17.47 -6.62
CA THR A 448 2.69 17.14 -7.85
C THR A 448 1.95 17.62 -9.09
N PHE A 449 0.69 17.23 -9.20
CA PHE A 449 -0.12 17.60 -10.37
C PHE A 449 -0.56 19.07 -10.35
N SER A 450 -0.76 19.67 -9.18
CA SER A 450 -0.99 21.10 -9.05
C SER A 450 0.22 21.92 -9.55
N PHE A 451 1.44 21.55 -9.20
CA PHE A 451 2.65 22.21 -9.69
C PHE A 451 2.80 22.12 -11.21
N VAL A 452 2.56 20.94 -11.78
CA VAL A 452 2.58 20.74 -13.23
C VAL A 452 1.47 21.59 -13.89
N GLY A 453 0.25 21.53 -13.38
CA GLY A 453 -0.89 22.24 -13.93
C GLY A 453 -0.70 23.77 -13.90
N PHE A 454 -0.30 24.37 -12.78
CA PHE A 454 -0.01 25.80 -12.68
C PHE A 454 1.14 26.23 -13.58
N ALA A 455 2.20 25.43 -13.73
CA ALA A 455 3.27 25.73 -14.64
C ALA A 455 2.79 25.74 -16.09
N MET A 456 1.98 24.76 -16.48
CA MET A 456 1.38 24.70 -17.82
C MET A 456 0.44 25.90 -18.06
N ASP A 457 -0.43 26.22 -17.11
CA ASP A 457 -1.36 27.34 -17.23
C ASP A 457 -0.62 28.68 -17.43
N THR A 458 0.44 28.90 -16.64
CA THR A 458 1.28 30.12 -16.74
C THR A 458 1.95 30.26 -18.13
N ILE A 459 2.40 29.14 -18.72
CA ILE A 459 3.08 29.16 -20.02
C ILE A 459 2.09 29.39 -21.16
N LEU A 460 0.90 28.83 -21.04
CA LEU A 460 -0.12 28.85 -22.08
C LEU A 460 -0.96 30.14 -22.11
N HIS A 461 -0.89 30.96 -21.02
CA HIS A 461 -1.52 32.26 -20.93
C HIS A 461 -0.48 33.39 -20.85
N PRO A 462 0.19 33.78 -21.95
CA PRO A 462 1.29 34.75 -21.93
C PRO A 462 0.87 36.16 -21.50
N LYS A 463 -0.42 36.52 -21.50
CA LYS A 463 -0.93 37.82 -21.06
C LYS A 463 -0.80 38.06 -19.55
N LEU A 464 -0.53 37.01 -18.74
CA LEU A 464 -0.24 37.16 -17.29
C LEU A 464 1.23 37.47 -17.00
N ARG A 465 2.06 37.57 -18.02
CA ARG A 465 3.52 37.79 -17.94
C ARG A 465 3.95 39.25 -17.73
N THR A 466 3.05 40.24 -17.83
CA THR A 466 3.35 41.66 -17.76
C THR A 466 2.85 42.28 -16.44
N ARG A 467 3.19 41.65 -15.31
CA ARG A 467 3.14 42.33 -13.99
C ARG A 467 4.28 41.87 -13.09
#